data_a26c2007361d3f8057bc5af3f33af925
#
_entry.id   a26c2007361d3f8057bc5af3f33af925
#
_cell.length_a   1.000
_cell.length_b   1.000
_cell.length_c   1.000
_cell.angle_alpha   90.00
_cell.angle_beta   90.00
_cell.angle_gamma   90.00
#
_symmetry.space_group_name_H-M   'P 1'
#
loop_
_entity.id
_entity.type
_entity.pdbx_description
1 polymer ?
#
loop_
_entity_poly.entity_id
_entity_poly.type
_entity_poly.pdbx_seq_one_letter_code
_entity_poly.pdbx_strand_id
1 'polypeptide(L)'
;MDYKDMSISMKAIHGGVSKEKGYNALTMPIYQTSTFYFNSAEEGGQLFAGEKAGYIYSRLGNPTTSLLEEKIALLEGAEACAATSSGMGAISSALWTIAGAGKHIIADEVLYGCTYALLAHGMTRYGVEVDFIDTSDIEMVKKTLKENTVCVYLETPANPTLKIVDIEEVAKVAHGFNPEIKVVVEFCRSQKRAWKSSCRNRELFESGTLYHDKDQIYG
;
A
#
# COMPACT_ATOMS: atom_id res chain seq x y z
N MET A 1 14.91 6.71 19.06
CA MET A 1 14.87 5.29 19.48
C MET A 1 14.74 4.50 18.21
N ASP A 2 15.64 3.59 17.92
CA ASP A 2 15.54 2.77 16.69
C ASP A 2 14.55 1.62 16.93
N TYR A 3 13.48 1.58 16.16
CA TYR A 3 12.43 0.56 16.31
C TYR A 3 12.69 -0.68 15.45
N LYS A 4 13.72 -0.68 14.58
CA LYS A 4 13.98 -1.78 13.62
C LYS A 4 14.19 -3.13 14.32
N ASP A 5 14.93 -3.14 15.41
CA ASP A 5 15.30 -4.37 16.15
C ASP A 5 14.31 -4.74 17.27
N MET A 6 13.23 -4.00 17.42
CA MET A 6 12.25 -4.25 18.48
C MET A 6 11.27 -5.36 18.07
N SER A 7 10.74 -6.07 19.09
CA SER A 7 9.68 -7.05 18.90
C SER A 7 8.41 -6.41 18.32
N ILE A 8 7.57 -7.20 17.65
CA ILE A 8 6.28 -6.76 17.11
C ILE A 8 5.42 -6.09 18.18
N SER A 9 5.38 -6.64 19.40
CA SER A 9 4.63 -6.06 20.51
C SER A 9 5.14 -4.66 20.89
N MET A 10 6.47 -4.47 20.92
CA MET A 10 7.06 -3.16 21.20
C MET A 10 6.78 -2.15 20.11
N LYS A 11 6.86 -2.57 18.85
CA LYS A 11 6.51 -1.71 17.69
C LYS A 11 5.03 -1.30 17.73
N ALA A 12 4.13 -2.23 18.04
CA ALA A 12 2.69 -1.97 18.11
C ALA A 12 2.32 -0.96 19.22
N ILE A 13 3.02 -1.01 20.36
CA ILE A 13 2.75 -0.12 21.50
C ILE A 13 3.45 1.23 21.33
N HIS A 14 4.73 1.23 21.01
CA HIS A 14 5.58 2.42 21.07
C HIS A 14 5.98 3.00 19.71
N GLY A 15 5.75 2.29 18.61
CA GLY A 15 6.10 2.76 17.27
C GLY A 15 5.45 4.10 16.92
N GLY A 16 6.21 5.04 16.37
CA GLY A 16 5.76 6.36 15.97
C GLY A 16 5.40 7.31 17.12
N VAL A 17 5.41 6.85 18.40
CA VAL A 17 5.07 7.70 19.54
C VAL A 17 6.27 8.56 19.92
N SER A 18 6.16 9.87 19.74
CA SER A 18 7.15 10.86 20.18
C SER A 18 6.61 11.65 21.38
N LYS A 19 7.44 11.81 22.42
CA LYS A 19 7.11 12.63 23.59
C LYS A 19 6.79 14.08 23.25
N GLU A 20 7.37 14.58 22.17
CA GLU A 20 7.19 15.97 21.70
C GLU A 20 5.87 16.22 20.97
N LYS A 21 5.24 15.14 20.44
CA LYS A 21 4.03 15.23 19.61
C LYS A 21 2.72 15.34 20.38
N GLY A 22 2.69 15.23 21.72
CA GLY A 22 1.40 15.16 22.43
C GLY A 22 1.44 15.53 23.90
N TYR A 23 2.01 16.66 24.29
CA TYR A 23 2.02 17.13 25.70
C TYR A 23 2.53 16.09 26.68
N ASN A 24 3.50 15.24 26.29
CA ASN A 24 4.01 14.10 27.06
C ASN A 24 2.94 13.05 27.41
N ALA A 25 1.84 13.00 26.68
CA ALA A 25 0.83 11.95 26.86
C ALA A 25 1.44 10.58 26.57
N LEU A 26 1.11 9.58 27.38
CA LEU A 26 1.57 8.22 27.18
C LEU A 26 1.00 7.60 25.89
N THR A 27 -0.24 7.95 25.57
CA THR A 27 -0.90 7.61 24.32
C THR A 27 -1.11 8.85 23.47
N MET A 28 -0.98 8.74 22.16
CA MET A 28 -1.19 9.87 21.24
C MET A 28 -2.63 10.38 21.35
N PRO A 29 -2.84 11.70 21.54
CA PRO A 29 -4.17 12.30 21.50
C PRO A 29 -4.85 12.11 20.13
N ILE A 30 -6.19 12.07 20.13
CA ILE A 30 -6.98 12.04 18.89
C ILE A 30 -7.23 13.48 18.43
N TYR A 31 -6.72 13.82 17.25
CA TYR A 31 -6.89 15.15 16.64
C TYR A 31 -8.13 15.15 15.75
N GLN A 32 -9.29 15.56 16.30
CA GLN A 32 -10.57 15.65 15.59
C GLN A 32 -10.79 17.03 14.97
N THR A 33 -9.75 17.59 14.34
CA THR A 33 -9.86 18.86 13.65
C THR A 33 -9.75 18.67 12.15
N SER A 34 -10.44 19.49 11.36
CA SER A 34 -10.29 19.52 9.90
C SER A 34 -9.15 20.42 9.46
N THR A 35 -8.88 21.51 10.21
CA THR A 35 -7.91 22.53 9.84
C THR A 35 -6.95 22.80 10.99
N PHE A 36 -5.77 23.29 10.64
CA PHE A 36 -4.75 23.72 11.59
C PHE A 36 -4.45 25.19 11.33
N TYR A 37 -4.27 26.00 12.37
CA TYR A 37 -3.87 27.39 12.20
C TYR A 37 -2.35 27.54 12.15
N PHE A 38 -1.87 28.62 11.55
CA PHE A 38 -0.46 28.95 11.41
C PHE A 38 -0.11 30.09 12.37
N ASN A 39 1.12 30.10 12.86
CA ASN A 39 1.60 31.18 13.75
C ASN A 39 1.88 32.48 12.97
N SER A 40 2.14 32.39 11.66
CA SER A 40 2.31 33.54 10.77
C SER A 40 1.91 33.20 9.33
N ALA A 41 1.74 34.21 8.49
CA ALA A 41 1.48 34.05 7.06
C ALA A 41 2.65 33.37 6.35
N GLU A 42 3.89 33.69 6.77
CA GLU A 42 5.12 33.08 6.23
C GLU A 42 5.16 31.59 6.54
N GLU A 43 4.82 31.19 7.77
CA GLU A 43 4.73 29.78 8.14
C GLU A 43 3.70 29.04 7.28
N GLY A 44 2.53 29.63 7.09
CA GLY A 44 1.52 29.09 6.21
C GLY A 44 2.04 28.87 4.78
N GLY A 45 2.73 29.86 4.23
CA GLY A 45 3.37 29.79 2.91
C GLY A 45 4.37 28.63 2.80
N GLN A 46 5.24 28.49 3.78
CA GLN A 46 6.25 27.40 3.83
C GLN A 46 5.62 26.01 3.92
N LEU A 47 4.54 25.88 4.70
CA LEU A 47 3.79 24.60 4.82
C LEU A 47 3.13 24.23 3.50
N PHE A 48 2.48 25.19 2.81
CA PHE A 48 1.85 24.96 1.51
C PHE A 48 2.88 24.68 0.40
N ALA A 49 4.08 25.25 0.48
CA ALA A 49 5.17 25.00 -0.45
C ALA A 49 5.91 23.67 -0.17
N GLY A 50 5.62 22.98 0.95
CA GLY A 50 6.35 21.78 1.36
C GLY A 50 7.77 22.06 1.89
N GLU A 51 8.12 23.32 2.12
CA GLU A 51 9.44 23.73 2.67
C GLU A 51 9.55 23.45 4.18
N LYS A 52 8.42 23.36 4.85
CA LYS A 52 8.31 23.04 6.28
C LYS A 52 7.34 21.87 6.49
N ALA A 53 7.74 20.91 7.30
CA ALA A 53 6.86 19.81 7.71
C ALA A 53 5.83 20.31 8.72
N GLY A 54 4.57 19.89 8.56
CA GLY A 54 3.46 20.21 9.47
C GLY A 54 2.10 19.87 8.89
N TYR A 55 1.05 20.26 9.60
CA TYR A 55 -0.33 19.97 9.21
C TYR A 55 -1.06 21.24 8.80
N ILE A 56 -1.83 21.15 7.73
CA ILE A 56 -2.61 22.24 7.15
C ILE A 56 -4.09 21.90 7.24
N TYR A 57 -4.42 20.71 6.73
CA TYR A 57 -5.78 20.22 6.60
C TYR A 57 -5.81 18.70 6.71
N SER A 58 -6.73 18.13 7.49
CA SER A 58 -6.73 16.70 7.82
C SER A 58 -6.88 15.76 6.63
N ARG A 59 -7.42 16.23 5.49
CA ARG A 59 -7.43 15.46 4.24
C ARG A 59 -6.03 15.27 3.65
N LEU A 60 -5.11 16.22 3.88
CA LEU A 60 -3.72 16.16 3.42
C LEU A 60 -2.82 15.46 4.44
N GLY A 61 -3.16 15.57 5.72
CA GLY A 61 -2.42 14.96 6.81
C GLY A 61 -3.00 15.32 8.16
N ASN A 62 -2.98 14.37 9.09
CA ASN A 62 -3.47 14.55 10.46
C ASN A 62 -2.56 13.76 11.42
N PRO A 63 -2.19 14.30 12.60
CA PRO A 63 -1.29 13.61 13.50
C PRO A 63 -1.76 12.19 13.90
N THR A 64 -3.06 11.98 14.03
CA THR A 64 -3.63 10.67 14.37
C THR A 64 -3.46 9.67 13.23
N THR A 65 -3.75 10.10 11.99
CA THR A 65 -3.58 9.28 10.79
C THR A 65 -2.11 8.97 10.56
N SER A 66 -1.24 9.98 10.64
CA SER A 66 0.21 9.79 10.48
C SER A 66 0.79 8.80 11.48
N LEU A 67 0.30 8.80 12.74
CA LEU A 67 0.72 7.80 13.71
C LEU A 67 0.29 6.38 13.31
N LEU A 68 -0.91 6.23 12.77
CA LEU A 68 -1.38 4.93 12.26
C LEU A 68 -0.47 4.45 11.13
N GLU A 69 -0.21 5.31 10.16
CA GLU A 69 0.65 5.04 9.00
C GLU A 69 2.07 4.65 9.42
N GLU A 70 2.70 5.42 10.33
CA GLU A 70 4.01 5.10 10.90
C GLU A 70 4.02 3.72 11.58
N LYS A 71 2.99 3.41 12.38
CA LYS A 71 2.90 2.11 13.08
C LYS A 71 2.75 0.94 12.12
N ILE A 72 1.89 1.10 11.12
CA ILE A 72 1.65 0.07 10.12
C ILE A 72 2.94 -0.21 9.34
N ALA A 73 3.60 0.83 8.83
CA ALA A 73 4.88 0.70 8.14
C ALA A 73 5.93 -0.02 8.99
N LEU A 74 6.04 0.34 10.29
CA LEU A 74 6.97 -0.32 11.23
C LEU A 74 6.63 -1.80 11.48
N LEU A 75 5.35 -2.13 11.57
CA LEU A 75 4.90 -3.51 11.82
C LEU A 75 5.15 -4.42 10.62
N GLU A 76 4.99 -3.89 9.42
CA GLU A 76 5.18 -4.62 8.18
C GLU A 76 6.63 -4.57 7.67
N GLY A 77 7.47 -3.69 8.22
CA GLY A 77 8.83 -3.47 7.74
C GLY A 77 8.85 -2.71 6.41
N ALA A 78 7.74 -2.03 6.10
CA ALA A 78 7.58 -1.24 4.89
C ALA A 78 8.27 0.12 5.02
N GLU A 79 8.59 0.73 3.88
CA GLU A 79 9.17 2.07 3.79
C GLU A 79 8.16 3.14 4.22
N ALA A 80 6.92 3.01 3.78
CA ALA A 80 5.82 3.91 4.10
C ALA A 80 4.46 3.20 4.11
N CYS A 81 3.45 3.89 4.63
CA CYS A 81 2.07 3.45 4.58
C CYS A 81 1.18 4.67 4.34
N ALA A 82 0.14 4.52 3.54
CA ALA A 82 -0.91 5.51 3.36
C ALA A 82 -2.26 4.93 3.81
N ALA A 83 -2.94 5.61 4.72
CA ALA A 83 -4.24 5.20 5.20
C ALA A 83 -5.36 5.81 4.36
N THR A 84 -6.33 4.98 3.99
CA THR A 84 -7.53 5.39 3.26
C THR A 84 -8.79 5.05 4.03
N SER A 85 -9.92 5.64 3.64
CA SER A 85 -11.20 5.41 4.31
C SER A 85 -11.82 4.03 4.03
N SER A 86 -11.31 3.28 3.07
CA SER A 86 -11.80 1.95 2.70
C SER A 86 -10.75 1.15 1.93
N GLY A 87 -10.85 -0.19 1.94
CA GLY A 87 -10.00 -1.04 1.12
C GLY A 87 -10.08 -0.71 -0.38
N MET A 88 -11.30 -0.45 -0.90
CA MET A 88 -11.44 -0.01 -2.30
C MET A 88 -10.82 1.37 -2.55
N GLY A 89 -10.75 2.24 -1.55
CA GLY A 89 -10.00 3.49 -1.63
C GLY A 89 -8.50 3.23 -1.79
N ALA A 90 -7.93 2.31 -1.02
CA ALA A 90 -6.53 1.91 -1.14
C ALA A 90 -6.25 1.27 -2.52
N ILE A 91 -7.06 0.27 -2.92
CA ILE A 91 -6.91 -0.43 -4.20
C ILE A 91 -6.98 0.53 -5.38
N SER A 92 -8.02 1.37 -5.43
CA SER A 92 -8.19 2.31 -6.53
C SER A 92 -7.08 3.36 -6.60
N SER A 93 -6.65 3.88 -5.45
CA SER A 93 -5.54 4.85 -5.40
C SER A 93 -4.23 4.23 -5.90
N ALA A 94 -3.89 3.02 -5.45
CA ALA A 94 -2.70 2.33 -5.91
C ALA A 94 -2.74 2.07 -7.42
N LEU A 95 -3.84 1.48 -7.92
CA LEU A 95 -3.95 1.13 -9.33
C LEU A 95 -3.92 2.35 -10.25
N TRP A 96 -4.61 3.46 -9.90
CA TRP A 96 -4.59 4.68 -10.69
C TRP A 96 -3.25 5.43 -10.62
N THR A 97 -2.45 5.22 -9.58
CA THR A 97 -1.09 5.77 -9.50
C THR A 97 -0.15 5.05 -10.46
N ILE A 98 -0.36 3.73 -10.64
CA ILE A 98 0.53 2.88 -11.44
C ILE A 98 0.13 2.87 -12.92
N ALA A 99 -1.17 2.81 -13.24
CA ALA A 99 -1.67 2.55 -14.58
C ALA A 99 -2.52 3.70 -15.13
N GLY A 100 -2.34 3.97 -16.42
CA GLY A 100 -3.11 4.92 -17.21
C GLY A 100 -3.39 4.37 -18.62
N ALA A 101 -3.93 5.20 -19.50
CA ALA A 101 -4.25 4.81 -20.88
C ALA A 101 -3.04 4.20 -21.61
N GLY A 102 -3.24 3.08 -22.28
CA GLY A 102 -2.22 2.33 -23.01
C GLY A 102 -1.29 1.48 -22.13
N LYS A 103 -1.48 1.47 -20.80
CA LYS A 103 -0.76 0.59 -19.90
C LYS A 103 -1.51 -0.70 -19.70
N HIS A 104 -0.76 -1.76 -19.35
CA HIS A 104 -1.28 -3.11 -19.19
C HIS A 104 -1.11 -3.58 -17.74
N ILE A 105 -2.15 -4.23 -17.22
CA ILE A 105 -2.19 -4.89 -15.91
C ILE A 105 -2.46 -6.38 -16.13
N ILE A 106 -1.67 -7.22 -15.52
CA ILE A 106 -1.98 -8.63 -15.32
C ILE A 106 -2.68 -8.73 -13.95
N ALA A 107 -3.88 -9.30 -13.92
CA ALA A 107 -4.65 -9.47 -12.68
C ALA A 107 -4.96 -10.95 -12.44
N ASP A 108 -4.99 -11.37 -11.18
CA ASP A 108 -5.48 -12.72 -10.86
C ASP A 108 -6.94 -12.87 -11.30
N GLU A 109 -7.30 -14.03 -11.80
CA GLU A 109 -8.69 -14.34 -12.18
C GLU A 109 -9.63 -14.47 -10.97
N VAL A 110 -9.07 -14.76 -9.80
CA VAL A 110 -9.81 -14.87 -8.53
C VAL A 110 -9.53 -13.64 -7.68
N LEU A 111 -10.42 -12.66 -7.75
CA LEU A 111 -10.34 -11.40 -7.03
C LEU A 111 -11.66 -11.10 -6.32
N TYR A 112 -11.58 -10.24 -5.30
CA TYR A 112 -12.77 -9.61 -4.72
C TYR A 112 -13.61 -8.92 -5.81
N GLY A 113 -14.93 -9.12 -5.79
CA GLY A 113 -15.81 -8.70 -6.88
C GLY A 113 -15.76 -7.21 -7.23
N CYS A 114 -15.56 -6.32 -6.24
CA CYS A 114 -15.43 -4.89 -6.52
C CYS A 114 -14.09 -4.54 -7.18
N THR A 115 -13.01 -5.25 -6.83
CA THR A 115 -11.70 -5.11 -7.48
C THR A 115 -11.77 -5.58 -8.93
N TYR A 116 -12.40 -6.74 -9.16
CA TYR A 116 -12.67 -7.23 -10.52
C TYR A 116 -13.46 -6.20 -11.33
N ALA A 117 -14.56 -5.65 -10.77
CA ALA A 117 -15.39 -4.67 -11.47
C ALA A 117 -14.62 -3.37 -11.78
N LEU A 118 -13.75 -2.92 -10.85
CA LEU A 118 -12.88 -1.77 -11.09
C LEU A 118 -11.93 -2.02 -12.27
N LEU A 119 -11.25 -3.16 -12.31
CA LEU A 119 -10.33 -3.53 -13.38
C LEU A 119 -11.06 -3.78 -14.69
N ALA A 120 -12.08 -4.67 -14.70
CA ALA A 120 -12.74 -5.11 -15.92
C ALA A 120 -13.65 -4.04 -16.56
N HIS A 121 -14.27 -3.17 -15.76
CA HIS A 121 -15.29 -2.23 -16.25
C HIS A 121 -14.97 -0.76 -15.90
N GLY A 122 -14.14 -0.50 -14.91
CA GLY A 122 -13.71 0.84 -14.53
C GLY A 122 -12.52 1.30 -15.36
N MET A 123 -11.37 0.70 -15.13
CA MET A 123 -10.10 1.16 -15.71
C MET A 123 -10.02 0.94 -17.22
N THR A 124 -10.63 -0.11 -17.75
CA THR A 124 -10.70 -0.37 -19.20
C THR A 124 -11.40 0.74 -19.98
N ARG A 125 -12.37 1.44 -19.39
CA ARG A 125 -13.02 2.61 -20.01
C ARG A 125 -12.07 3.79 -20.24
N TYR A 126 -10.97 3.82 -19.49
CA TYR A 126 -9.94 4.85 -19.59
C TYR A 126 -8.69 4.36 -20.34
N GLY A 127 -8.84 3.25 -21.09
CA GLY A 127 -7.79 2.75 -21.98
C GLY A 127 -6.69 1.94 -21.28
N VAL A 128 -6.92 1.46 -20.07
CA VAL A 128 -6.04 0.49 -19.43
C VAL A 128 -6.36 -0.90 -19.98
N GLU A 129 -5.35 -1.65 -20.40
CA GLU A 129 -5.49 -3.06 -20.79
C GLU A 129 -5.40 -3.94 -19.56
N VAL A 130 -6.28 -4.95 -19.44
CA VAL A 130 -6.27 -5.88 -18.32
C VAL A 130 -6.43 -7.30 -18.82
N ASP A 131 -5.47 -8.16 -18.51
CA ASP A 131 -5.55 -9.61 -18.72
C ASP A 131 -5.76 -10.31 -17.37
N PHE A 132 -6.85 -11.07 -17.26
CA PHE A 132 -7.14 -11.90 -16.09
C PHE A 132 -6.63 -13.32 -16.32
N ILE A 133 -5.76 -13.78 -15.45
CA ILE A 133 -5.11 -15.10 -15.56
C ILE A 133 -5.01 -15.78 -14.18
N ASP A 134 -4.71 -17.06 -14.18
CA ASP A 134 -4.25 -17.75 -12.98
C ASP A 134 -2.81 -17.33 -12.66
N THR A 135 -2.63 -16.41 -11.71
CA THR A 135 -1.30 -15.93 -11.30
C THR A 135 -0.50 -16.96 -10.50
N SER A 136 -1.10 -18.08 -10.08
CA SER A 136 -0.36 -19.20 -9.51
C SER A 136 0.37 -20.05 -10.56
N ASP A 137 -0.02 -19.93 -11.85
CA ASP A 137 0.71 -20.51 -12.98
C ASP A 137 1.76 -19.51 -13.49
N ILE A 138 2.98 -19.68 -13.05
CA ILE A 138 4.12 -18.82 -13.39
C ILE A 138 4.42 -18.78 -14.89
N GLU A 139 4.21 -19.89 -15.60
CA GLU A 139 4.39 -19.90 -17.06
C GLU A 139 3.33 -19.08 -17.77
N MET A 140 2.12 -19.02 -17.22
CA MET A 140 1.07 -18.13 -17.72
C MET A 140 1.43 -16.67 -17.48
N VAL A 141 1.93 -16.32 -16.29
CA VAL A 141 2.43 -14.97 -16.00
C VAL A 141 3.48 -14.56 -17.01
N LYS A 142 4.53 -15.40 -17.24
CA LYS A 142 5.58 -15.12 -18.21
C LYS A 142 5.07 -14.86 -19.63
N LYS A 143 4.11 -15.64 -20.08
CA LYS A 143 3.52 -15.52 -21.43
C LYS A 143 2.67 -14.27 -21.63
N THR A 144 2.07 -13.76 -20.52
CA THR A 144 1.14 -12.62 -20.57
C THR A 144 1.86 -11.29 -20.43
N LEU A 145 3.11 -11.26 -19.94
CA LEU A 145 3.91 -10.04 -19.87
C LEU A 145 4.10 -9.39 -21.25
N LYS A 146 3.88 -8.08 -21.31
CA LYS A 146 3.99 -7.21 -22.50
C LYS A 146 4.91 -6.03 -22.18
N GLU A 147 5.42 -5.35 -23.22
CA GLU A 147 6.25 -4.15 -23.04
C GLU A 147 5.55 -3.03 -22.26
N ASN A 148 4.23 -2.90 -22.41
CA ASN A 148 3.41 -1.92 -21.72
C ASN A 148 2.87 -2.44 -20.37
N THR A 149 3.26 -3.63 -19.88
CA THR A 149 2.88 -4.13 -18.55
C THR A 149 3.53 -3.28 -17.49
N VAL A 150 2.72 -2.74 -16.57
CA VAL A 150 3.18 -1.90 -15.45
C VAL A 150 2.85 -2.51 -14.10
N CYS A 151 1.93 -3.48 -14.05
CA CYS A 151 1.47 -4.07 -12.80
C CYS A 151 1.11 -5.54 -12.96
N VAL A 152 1.46 -6.35 -11.97
CA VAL A 152 0.86 -7.66 -11.70
C VAL A 152 0.09 -7.53 -10.39
N TYR A 153 -1.23 -7.68 -10.47
CA TYR A 153 -2.14 -7.53 -9.33
C TYR A 153 -2.67 -8.90 -8.91
N LEU A 154 -2.54 -9.24 -7.65
CA LEU A 154 -3.00 -10.53 -7.11
C LEU A 154 -3.61 -10.36 -5.72
N GLU A 155 -4.55 -11.27 -5.38
CA GLU A 155 -5.12 -11.42 -4.05
C GLU A 155 -4.67 -12.77 -3.47
N THR A 156 -4.03 -12.76 -2.31
CA THR A 156 -3.59 -14.01 -1.68
C THR A 156 -3.56 -13.92 -0.14
N PRO A 157 -4.21 -14.85 0.57
CA PRO A 157 -5.14 -15.86 0.06
C PRO A 157 -6.40 -15.23 -0.56
N ALA A 158 -6.83 -15.71 -1.72
CA ALA A 158 -7.97 -15.16 -2.43
C ALA A 158 -9.30 -15.43 -1.72
N ASN A 159 -10.20 -14.47 -1.70
CA ASN A 159 -11.54 -14.62 -1.14
C ASN A 159 -12.54 -14.95 -2.26
N PRO A 160 -13.35 -16.05 -2.19
CA PRO A 160 -13.50 -16.96 -1.05
C PRO A 160 -12.71 -18.27 -1.18
N THR A 161 -11.95 -18.47 -2.24
CA THR A 161 -11.36 -19.76 -2.62
C THR A 161 -10.18 -20.19 -1.74
N LEU A 162 -9.56 -19.24 -1.02
CA LEU A 162 -8.32 -19.41 -0.25
C LEU A 162 -7.13 -19.86 -1.12
N LYS A 163 -7.19 -19.61 -2.42
CA LYS A 163 -6.07 -19.85 -3.34
C LYS A 163 -4.84 -19.07 -2.88
N ILE A 164 -3.70 -19.74 -2.87
CA ILE A 164 -2.42 -19.15 -2.49
C ILE A 164 -1.57 -18.96 -3.74
N VAL A 165 -0.99 -17.78 -3.87
CA VAL A 165 -0.03 -17.43 -4.93
C VAL A 165 1.35 -17.22 -4.29
N ASP A 166 2.40 -17.73 -4.92
CA ASP A 166 3.79 -17.46 -4.52
C ASP A 166 4.21 -16.08 -5.02
N ILE A 167 4.10 -15.09 -4.11
CA ILE A 167 4.41 -13.68 -4.41
C ILE A 167 5.87 -13.51 -4.84
N GLU A 168 6.79 -14.22 -4.18
CA GLU A 168 8.23 -14.11 -4.47
C GLU A 168 8.53 -14.59 -5.90
N GLU A 169 7.92 -15.68 -6.33
CA GLU A 169 8.11 -16.21 -7.66
C GLU A 169 7.49 -15.29 -8.72
N VAL A 170 6.28 -14.79 -8.49
CA VAL A 170 5.66 -13.78 -9.37
C VAL A 170 6.52 -12.54 -9.48
N ALA A 171 7.02 -12.01 -8.36
CA ALA A 171 7.89 -10.83 -8.35
C ALA A 171 9.20 -11.06 -9.11
N LYS A 172 9.86 -12.21 -8.93
CA LYS A 172 11.07 -12.57 -9.70
C LYS A 172 10.83 -12.57 -11.20
N VAL A 173 9.70 -13.11 -11.63
CA VAL A 173 9.34 -13.17 -13.05
C VAL A 173 9.03 -11.79 -13.61
N ALA A 174 8.20 -11.01 -12.91
CA ALA A 174 7.83 -9.66 -13.32
C ALA A 174 9.06 -8.74 -13.41
N HIS A 175 9.88 -8.70 -12.35
CA HIS A 175 11.09 -7.87 -12.31
C HIS A 175 12.20 -8.39 -13.23
N GLY A 176 12.25 -9.69 -13.50
CA GLY A 176 13.15 -10.27 -14.50
C GLY A 176 12.83 -9.86 -15.92
N PHE A 177 11.58 -9.58 -16.21
CA PHE A 177 11.12 -9.03 -17.49
C PHE A 177 11.36 -7.51 -17.57
N ASN A 178 10.89 -6.77 -16.57
CA ASN A 178 11.13 -5.33 -16.42
C ASN A 178 11.08 -4.96 -14.93
N PRO A 179 12.17 -4.42 -14.35
CA PRO A 179 12.24 -4.06 -12.93
C PRO A 179 11.25 -2.98 -12.49
N GLU A 180 10.71 -2.21 -13.44
CA GLU A 180 9.70 -1.16 -13.16
C GLU A 180 8.28 -1.71 -12.97
N ILE A 181 8.02 -2.99 -13.30
CA ILE A 181 6.71 -3.60 -13.08
C ILE A 181 6.44 -3.71 -11.58
N LYS A 182 5.29 -3.22 -11.15
CA LYS A 182 4.88 -3.27 -9.75
C LYS A 182 4.08 -4.55 -9.47
N VAL A 183 4.43 -5.24 -8.40
CA VAL A 183 3.63 -6.37 -7.91
C VAL A 183 2.76 -5.87 -6.77
N VAL A 184 1.46 -5.81 -7.01
CA VAL A 184 0.46 -5.33 -6.05
C VAL A 184 -0.29 -6.50 -5.46
N VAL A 185 -0.27 -6.62 -4.15
CA VAL A 185 -0.90 -7.73 -3.44
C VAL A 185 -2.06 -7.22 -2.59
N GLU A 186 -3.27 -7.70 -2.87
CA GLU A 186 -4.41 -7.50 -2.00
C GLU A 186 -4.44 -8.60 -0.94
N PHE A 187 -4.61 -8.17 0.33
CA PHE A 187 -4.64 -9.08 1.45
C PHE A 187 -5.82 -8.80 2.39
N CYS A 188 -6.71 -9.77 2.55
CA CYS A 188 -7.84 -9.62 3.46
C CYS A 188 -7.45 -9.94 4.92
N ARG A 189 -7.71 -9.01 5.83
CA ARG A 189 -7.33 -9.05 7.26
C ARG A 189 -7.81 -10.30 8.01
N SER A 190 -8.86 -10.94 7.60
CA SER A 190 -9.41 -12.14 8.27
C SER A 190 -8.47 -13.35 8.20
N GLN A 191 -7.45 -13.34 7.35
CA GLN A 191 -6.61 -14.47 7.02
C GLN A 191 -5.18 -14.40 7.57
N LYS A 192 -4.83 -13.38 8.37
CA LYS A 192 -3.47 -13.16 8.94
C LYS A 192 -2.83 -14.36 9.65
N ARG A 193 -3.60 -15.35 10.09
CA ARG A 193 -3.04 -16.51 10.83
C ARG A 193 -2.39 -17.57 9.94
N ALA A 194 -2.83 -17.71 8.68
CA ALA A 194 -2.32 -18.72 7.76
C ALA A 194 -0.98 -18.33 7.12
N TRP A 195 -0.71 -17.03 7.02
CA TRP A 195 0.41 -16.48 6.26
C TRP A 195 1.79 -16.58 6.94
N LYS A 196 1.87 -16.46 8.26
CA LYS A 196 3.16 -16.45 8.98
C LYS A 196 4.03 -17.71 8.79
N SER A 197 3.47 -18.77 8.23
CA SER A 197 4.20 -20.02 7.98
C SER A 197 4.82 -20.13 6.58
N SER A 198 4.42 -19.30 5.62
CA SER A 198 4.77 -19.47 4.21
C SER A 198 5.76 -18.46 3.66
N CYS A 199 5.92 -17.29 4.27
CA CYS A 199 6.86 -16.27 3.79
C CYS A 199 8.04 -16.10 4.73
N ARG A 200 9.24 -16.45 4.23
CA ARG A 200 10.53 -16.21 4.92
C ARG A 200 11.07 -14.80 4.74
N ASN A 201 10.53 -14.02 3.82
CA ASN A 201 10.94 -12.64 3.58
C ASN A 201 9.90 -11.67 4.15
N ARG A 202 10.39 -10.77 5.01
CA ARG A 202 9.59 -9.85 5.83
C ARG A 202 9.11 -8.59 5.09
N GLU A 203 9.18 -8.56 3.80
CA GLU A 203 8.87 -7.36 3.02
C GLU A 203 7.55 -7.58 2.30
N LEU A 204 6.46 -7.20 2.90
CA LEU A 204 5.14 -7.07 2.28
C LEU A 204 4.01 -7.37 3.28
N PHE A 205 3.19 -6.41 3.71
CA PHE A 205 1.80 -6.63 4.14
C PHE A 205 1.15 -5.51 4.91
N GLU A 206 -0.03 -5.10 4.46
CA GLU A 206 -1.20 -4.83 5.32
C GLU A 206 -2.53 -4.70 4.60
N SER A 207 -3.62 -4.71 5.40
CA SER A 207 -5.02 -4.62 4.96
C SER A 207 -5.28 -3.36 4.14
N GLY A 208 -5.33 -3.54 2.89
CA GLY A 208 -5.23 -2.54 1.87
C GLY A 208 -4.20 -3.08 0.88
N THR A 209 -4.03 -2.47 -0.16
CA THR A 209 -3.12 -2.82 -1.23
C THR A 209 -1.68 -2.55 -0.78
N LEU A 210 -0.78 -3.51 -0.94
CA LEU A 210 0.65 -3.30 -0.73
C LEU A 210 1.36 -3.09 -2.05
N TYR A 211 2.22 -2.09 -2.02
CA TYR A 211 3.09 -1.73 -3.10
C TYR A 211 4.53 -1.96 -2.68
N HIS A 212 5.27 -2.77 -3.43
CA HIS A 212 6.69 -2.98 -3.21
C HIS A 212 7.49 -2.25 -4.30
N ASP A 213 8.20 -1.22 -3.89
CA ASP A 213 9.29 -0.64 -4.67
C ASP A 213 10.46 -0.35 -3.74
N LYS A 214 11.66 -0.79 -4.13
CA LYS A 214 12.87 -0.50 -3.35
C LYS A 214 13.32 0.96 -3.45
N ASP A 215 12.83 1.73 -4.40
CA ASP A 215 13.43 3.02 -4.73
C ASP A 215 12.48 4.22 -4.87
N GLN A 216 11.13 4.09 -4.81
CA GLN A 216 10.28 5.29 -4.93
C GLN A 216 8.89 5.13 -4.32
N ILE A 217 8.65 5.80 -3.20
CA ILE A 217 7.33 6.30 -2.82
C ILE A 217 7.48 7.81 -2.65
N TYR A 218 6.84 8.58 -3.54
CA TYR A 218 6.70 10.02 -3.35
C TYR A 218 5.37 10.31 -2.65
N GLY A 219 5.47 11.18 -1.62
CA GLY A 219 4.39 11.66 -0.78
C GLY A 219 3.36 12.52 -1.48
#